data_5a002dba1f05bdb8857dff938815ee75
#
_entry.id   5a002dba1f05bdb8857dff938815ee75
#
_cell.length_a   1.000
_cell.length_b   1.000
_cell.length_c   1.000
_cell.angle_alpha   90.00
_cell.angle_beta   90.00
_cell.angle_gamma   90.00
#
_symmetry.space_group_name_H-M   'P 1'
#
loop_
_entity.id
_entity.type
_entity.pdbx_description
1 polymer ?
#
loop_
_entity_poly.entity_id
_entity_poly.type
_entity_poly.pdbx_seq_one_letter_code
_entity_poly.pdbx_strand_id
1 'polypeptide(L)'
;MKNWQKFAAAALAGSMALVGCSNNGGGDASSTAAAGDATKGKVYYLNFKPEADAAWQEMAKKYTEETGIELKVVTAASGNYETTLMSEMGKSSAPTLFQVNGPVGLKNWEEYAYDLADTPIVSELTSQDYALKGSDGKTAAVAYAVESYGIITNVELLEKAGYTTDDIKSFEDLKKVAEDITSRKDELGFAAFTSAGMDGSSDWRFKTHLANMPLYFEYKDDGVSDKDELKGTYLDNYRQIFDLYINNSTTPGADLASKTADDSEREFTSGEAVFFQNGSWEYNNLIDAGMTDEQITMIPIYIGAGDEANQGLTTGTENYWVVNKDANPDDIAATLEFMNWMVTNEEGTTFMADELGLTIPFKNAKESPNAFVKKDLELTAEGKTPVSWNFPTMPSEEWKNGVGAALTAYAADPTDANWDAVVSAFVDGWKAEKELTK
;
A
#
# COMPACT_ATOMS: atom_id res chain seq x y z
N MET A 1 -2.82 -51.47 2.95
CA MET A 1 -3.59 -52.23 3.97
C MET A 1 -4.33 -51.19 4.80
N LYS A 2 -5.64 -50.94 4.48
CA LYS A 2 -6.83 -51.27 5.29
C LYS A 2 -6.74 -50.69 6.71
N ASN A 3 -7.63 -49.77 7.17
CA ASN A 3 -9.08 -49.79 7.32
C ASN A 3 -9.54 -48.35 7.63
N TRP A 4 -10.42 -47.82 7.10
CA TRP A 4 -11.86 -47.58 6.95
C TRP A 4 -12.72 -47.96 8.18
N GLN A 5 -13.32 -46.99 8.86
CA GLN A 5 -14.59 -47.12 9.56
C GLN A 5 -15.43 -45.87 9.49
N LYS A 6 -16.63 -46.09 9.00
CA LYS A 6 -17.79 -45.18 8.91
C LYS A 6 -18.45 -45.11 10.29
N PHE A 7 -19.03 -43.97 10.65
CA PHE A 7 -20.20 -43.96 11.54
C PHE A 7 -21.31 -43.07 10.98
N ALA A 8 -22.51 -43.59 11.18
CA ALA A 8 -23.73 -43.28 10.52
C ALA A 8 -24.53 -42.12 11.17
N ALA A 9 -25.48 -41.60 10.38
CA ALA A 9 -26.49 -40.63 10.69
C ALA A 9 -27.51 -41.12 11.76
N ALA A 10 -28.05 -40.20 12.53
CA ALA A 10 -29.33 -40.37 13.19
C ALA A 10 -30.16 -39.08 13.04
N ALA A 11 -31.25 -39.22 12.28
CA ALA A 11 -32.35 -38.26 12.18
C ALA A 11 -33.33 -38.49 13.32
N LEU A 12 -33.87 -37.44 13.87
CA LEU A 12 -35.08 -37.48 14.71
C LEU A 12 -36.00 -36.32 14.32
N ALA A 13 -37.15 -36.73 13.80
CA ALA A 13 -38.29 -35.89 13.48
C ALA A 13 -39.30 -35.93 14.60
N GLY A 14 -40.13 -34.89 14.68
CA GLY A 14 -41.37 -34.86 15.45
C GLY A 14 -41.52 -33.59 16.25
N SER A 15 -42.62 -32.85 16.35
CA SER A 15 -43.99 -33.03 15.85
C SER A 15 -44.69 -31.67 15.91
N MET A 16 -45.59 -31.44 14.98
CA MET A 16 -46.58 -30.34 14.96
C MET A 16 -47.58 -30.45 16.15
N ALA A 17 -47.97 -29.31 16.65
CA ALA A 17 -49.28 -29.17 17.30
C ALA A 17 -49.93 -27.86 16.85
N LEU A 18 -50.95 -28.01 16.02
CA LEU A 18 -51.98 -27.01 15.71
C LEU A 18 -53.03 -27.03 16.84
N VAL A 19 -53.38 -25.87 17.35
CA VAL A 19 -54.67 -25.65 17.98
C VAL A 19 -55.23 -24.32 17.48
N GLY A 20 -56.42 -24.42 17.01
CA GLY A 20 -57.19 -23.47 16.27
C GLY A 20 -58.15 -22.60 17.09
N CYS A 21 -58.55 -21.57 16.40
CA CYS A 21 -59.75 -20.76 16.35
C CYS A 21 -60.64 -20.60 17.59
N SER A 22 -60.93 -19.33 17.94
CA SER A 22 -62.32 -18.83 17.87
C SER A 22 -62.44 -17.36 18.29
N ASN A 23 -62.84 -16.57 17.48
CA ASN A 23 -63.88 -15.55 17.22
C ASN A 23 -64.33 -14.56 18.30
N ASN A 24 -64.37 -13.30 17.89
CA ASN A 24 -65.37 -12.25 18.05
C ASN A 24 -65.12 -11.13 19.05
N GLY A 25 -65.17 -9.90 18.57
CA GLY A 25 -65.50 -8.70 19.29
C GLY A 25 -64.73 -7.43 18.89
N GLY A 26 -65.38 -6.54 18.14
CA GLY A 26 -64.86 -5.32 17.61
C GLY A 26 -64.36 -4.31 18.65
N GLY A 27 -63.46 -3.50 18.22
CA GLY A 27 -62.93 -2.31 18.87
C GLY A 27 -61.95 -1.63 17.99
N ASP A 28 -62.29 -0.45 17.43
CA ASP A 28 -61.39 0.45 16.76
C ASP A 28 -60.21 0.77 17.66
N ALA A 29 -59.03 0.27 17.24
CA ALA A 29 -57.77 0.74 17.76
C ALA A 29 -56.92 1.10 16.53
N SER A 30 -56.77 2.40 16.34
CA SER A 30 -55.74 3.01 15.48
C SER A 30 -54.42 2.32 15.78
N SER A 31 -54.03 1.38 14.93
CA SER A 31 -52.66 0.86 14.92
C SER A 31 -51.75 1.94 14.33
N THR A 32 -51.13 2.70 15.19
CA THR A 32 -49.85 3.29 14.85
C THR A 32 -48.95 2.10 14.49
N ALA A 33 -48.76 1.89 13.19
CA ALA A 33 -47.69 1.06 12.70
C ALA A 33 -46.41 1.63 13.36
N ALA A 34 -45.82 0.83 14.24
CA ALA A 34 -44.43 1.08 14.63
C ALA A 34 -43.63 1.18 13.31
N ALA A 35 -42.98 2.31 13.10
CA ALA A 35 -41.98 2.43 12.08
C ALA A 35 -41.03 1.24 12.28
N GLY A 36 -41.04 0.34 11.33
CA GLY A 36 -40.09 -0.76 11.34
C GLY A 36 -38.69 -0.14 11.51
N ASP A 37 -37.95 -0.66 12.45
CA ASP A 37 -36.55 -0.36 12.58
C ASP A 37 -35.95 -0.62 11.18
N ALA A 38 -35.67 0.46 10.44
CA ALA A 38 -34.98 0.35 9.17
C ALA A 38 -33.66 -0.32 9.51
N THR A 39 -33.45 -1.53 8.99
CA THR A 39 -32.18 -2.24 9.18
C THR A 39 -31.10 -1.33 8.67
N LYS A 40 -30.29 -0.78 9.56
CA LYS A 40 -29.08 -0.05 9.18
C LYS A 40 -28.25 -1.02 8.32
N GLY A 41 -27.82 -0.57 7.15
CA GLY A 41 -26.91 -1.34 6.32
C GLY A 41 -25.63 -1.71 7.09
N LYS A 42 -24.76 -2.42 6.47
CA LYS A 42 -23.45 -2.82 7.02
C LYS A 42 -22.32 -2.49 6.06
N VAL A 43 -21.14 -2.34 6.60
CA VAL A 43 -19.90 -2.10 5.84
C VAL A 43 -19.05 -3.36 5.88
N TYR A 44 -18.59 -3.81 4.70
CA TYR A 44 -17.53 -4.80 4.59
C TYR A 44 -16.35 -4.18 3.85
N TYR A 45 -15.30 -3.84 4.60
CA TYR A 45 -14.06 -3.29 4.06
C TYR A 45 -13.01 -4.38 3.87
N LEU A 46 -12.53 -4.54 2.62
CA LEU A 46 -11.35 -5.33 2.33
C LEU A 46 -10.12 -4.43 2.40
N ASN A 47 -9.38 -4.54 3.50
CA ASN A 47 -8.19 -3.74 3.77
C ASN A 47 -6.97 -4.28 3.00
N PHE A 48 -6.24 -3.35 2.37
CA PHE A 48 -5.03 -3.62 1.62
C PHE A 48 -3.78 -3.70 2.50
N LYS A 49 -3.76 -2.99 3.64
CA LYS A 49 -2.58 -2.74 4.47
C LYS A 49 -2.51 -3.76 5.62
N PRO A 50 -1.69 -4.83 5.52
CA PRO A 50 -1.57 -5.84 6.58
C PRO A 50 -1.01 -5.26 7.89
N GLU A 51 -0.12 -4.27 7.83
CA GLU A 51 0.44 -3.55 8.97
C GLU A 51 -0.62 -2.84 9.81
N ALA A 52 -1.75 -2.48 9.21
CA ALA A 52 -2.84 -1.76 9.87
C ALA A 52 -3.96 -2.69 10.41
N ASP A 53 -3.82 -4.03 10.30
CA ASP A 53 -4.92 -4.96 10.65
C ASP A 53 -5.42 -4.78 12.08
N ALA A 54 -4.54 -4.76 13.06
CA ALA A 54 -4.91 -4.66 14.47
C ALA A 54 -5.68 -3.35 14.75
N ALA A 55 -5.19 -2.22 14.23
CA ALA A 55 -5.85 -0.93 14.37
C ALA A 55 -7.24 -0.92 13.70
N TRP A 56 -7.36 -1.49 12.50
CA TRP A 56 -8.65 -1.60 11.82
C TRP A 56 -9.67 -2.49 12.58
N GLN A 57 -9.23 -3.57 13.23
CA GLN A 57 -10.11 -4.42 14.04
C GLN A 57 -10.65 -3.65 15.26
N GLU A 58 -9.87 -2.79 15.88
CA GLU A 58 -10.31 -1.92 16.98
C GLU A 58 -11.28 -0.85 16.49
N MET A 59 -10.95 -0.18 15.36
CA MET A 59 -11.83 0.82 14.76
C MET A 59 -13.18 0.21 14.37
N ALA A 60 -13.20 -1.02 13.87
CA ALA A 60 -14.43 -1.71 13.52
C ALA A 60 -15.39 -1.86 14.72
N LYS A 61 -14.85 -2.16 15.91
CA LYS A 61 -15.65 -2.22 17.15
C LYS A 61 -16.17 -0.84 17.53
N LYS A 62 -15.28 0.15 17.59
CA LYS A 62 -15.63 1.52 17.98
C LYS A 62 -16.72 2.10 17.08
N TYR A 63 -16.51 2.04 15.77
CA TYR A 63 -17.48 2.53 14.79
C TYR A 63 -18.83 1.84 14.93
N THR A 64 -18.84 0.50 15.09
CA THR A 64 -20.06 -0.26 15.28
C THR A 64 -20.78 0.11 16.58
N GLU A 65 -20.05 0.31 17.68
CA GLU A 65 -20.60 0.71 18.98
C GLU A 65 -21.18 2.13 18.94
N GLU A 66 -20.50 3.06 18.29
CA GLU A 66 -20.91 4.47 18.20
C GLU A 66 -22.12 4.67 17.28
N THR A 67 -22.07 4.08 16.09
CA THR A 67 -23.06 4.35 15.03
C THR A 67 -24.20 3.32 14.98
N GLY A 68 -23.95 2.13 15.52
CA GLY A 68 -24.82 0.96 15.36
C GLY A 68 -24.84 0.40 13.93
N ILE A 69 -23.90 0.80 13.07
CA ILE A 69 -23.65 0.22 11.74
C ILE A 69 -22.53 -0.81 11.89
N GLU A 70 -22.78 -2.06 11.51
CA GLU A 70 -21.75 -3.10 11.54
C GLU A 70 -20.64 -2.77 10.57
N LEU A 71 -19.40 -2.67 11.06
CA LEU A 71 -18.18 -2.59 10.25
C LEU A 71 -17.41 -3.90 10.36
N LYS A 72 -17.31 -4.63 9.27
CA LYS A 72 -16.47 -5.80 9.12
C LYS A 72 -15.22 -5.42 8.33
N VAL A 73 -14.04 -5.67 8.89
CA VAL A 73 -12.77 -5.52 8.17
C VAL A 73 -12.14 -6.90 7.97
N VAL A 74 -11.69 -7.16 6.75
CA VAL A 74 -10.86 -8.32 6.40
C VAL A 74 -9.60 -7.78 5.73
N THR A 75 -8.46 -8.22 6.21
CA THR A 75 -7.16 -7.77 5.70
C THR A 75 -6.55 -8.84 4.80
N ALA A 76 -6.12 -8.45 3.61
CA ALA A 76 -5.40 -9.34 2.71
C ALA A 76 -3.94 -9.50 3.17
N ALA A 77 -3.38 -10.69 2.97
CA ALA A 77 -1.96 -10.90 3.22
C ALA A 77 -1.09 -10.10 2.22
N SER A 78 0.10 -9.71 2.65
CA SER A 78 1.06 -8.97 1.82
C SER A 78 1.28 -9.66 0.46
N GLY A 79 1.25 -8.88 -0.61
CA GLY A 79 1.42 -9.37 -1.99
C GLY A 79 0.25 -10.16 -2.57
N ASN A 80 -0.86 -10.36 -1.81
CA ASN A 80 -1.99 -11.20 -2.23
C ASN A 80 -3.32 -10.44 -2.36
N TYR A 81 -3.30 -9.12 -2.36
CA TYR A 81 -4.53 -8.34 -2.32
C TYR A 81 -5.45 -8.60 -3.52
N GLU A 82 -4.95 -8.51 -4.75
CA GLU A 82 -5.74 -8.71 -5.98
C GLU A 82 -6.39 -10.11 -6.03
N THR A 83 -5.63 -11.15 -5.67
CA THR A 83 -6.15 -12.52 -5.60
C THR A 83 -7.24 -12.66 -4.53
N THR A 84 -7.04 -12.00 -3.39
CA THR A 84 -8.03 -11.97 -2.30
C THR A 84 -9.28 -11.22 -2.73
N LEU A 85 -9.13 -10.03 -3.32
CA LEU A 85 -10.26 -9.24 -3.82
C LEU A 85 -11.08 -10.01 -4.85
N MET A 86 -10.44 -10.65 -5.82
CA MET A 86 -11.12 -11.50 -6.81
C MET A 86 -11.91 -12.63 -6.16
N SER A 87 -11.34 -13.28 -5.15
CA SER A 87 -12.01 -14.34 -4.39
C SER A 87 -13.19 -13.82 -3.57
N GLU A 88 -13.04 -12.66 -2.92
CA GLU A 88 -14.09 -12.06 -2.08
C GLU A 88 -15.25 -11.50 -2.93
N MET A 89 -14.97 -10.88 -4.08
CA MET A 89 -15.98 -10.37 -5.01
C MET A 89 -16.85 -11.47 -5.60
N GLY A 90 -16.34 -12.70 -5.71
CA GLY A 90 -17.11 -13.87 -6.13
C GLY A 90 -18.10 -14.43 -5.10
N LYS A 91 -18.11 -13.93 -3.87
CA LYS A 91 -18.97 -14.43 -2.78
C LYS A 91 -20.33 -13.72 -2.76
N SER A 92 -21.32 -14.38 -2.18
CA SER A 92 -22.64 -13.77 -1.94
C SER A 92 -22.63 -12.58 -0.97
N SER A 93 -21.58 -12.43 -0.19
CA SER A 93 -21.33 -11.30 0.70
C SER A 93 -19.98 -10.71 0.32
N ALA A 94 -19.94 -10.05 -0.82
CA ALA A 94 -18.76 -9.35 -1.33
C ALA A 94 -18.45 -8.08 -0.52
N PRO A 95 -17.19 -7.57 -0.53
CA PRO A 95 -16.85 -6.28 0.03
C PRO A 95 -17.71 -5.16 -0.53
N THR A 96 -18.18 -4.27 0.36
CA THR A 96 -18.89 -3.04 -0.02
C THR A 96 -17.92 -1.89 -0.25
N LEU A 97 -16.75 -1.97 0.40
CA LEU A 97 -15.63 -1.06 0.27
C LEU A 97 -14.35 -1.85 -0.01
N PHE A 98 -13.61 -1.48 -1.02
CA PHE A 98 -12.33 -2.09 -1.36
C PHE A 98 -11.36 -1.04 -1.92
N GLN A 99 -10.10 -1.41 -2.09
CA GLN A 99 -9.06 -0.54 -2.62
C GLN A 99 -8.70 -0.92 -4.07
N VAL A 100 -8.28 0.08 -4.85
CA VAL A 100 -7.56 -0.11 -6.11
C VAL A 100 -6.27 0.70 -6.10
N ASN A 101 -5.26 0.18 -6.80
CA ASN A 101 -3.95 0.82 -6.88
C ASN A 101 -3.88 1.71 -8.13
N GLY A 102 -4.32 2.94 -7.98
CA GLY A 102 -4.26 3.95 -9.03
C GLY A 102 -5.12 3.67 -10.27
N PRO A 103 -4.85 4.37 -11.38
CA PRO A 103 -5.65 4.28 -12.60
C PRO A 103 -5.65 2.89 -13.24
N VAL A 104 -4.51 2.19 -13.21
CA VAL A 104 -4.39 0.84 -13.81
C VAL A 104 -5.15 -0.18 -12.97
N GLY A 105 -5.03 -0.12 -11.64
CA GLY A 105 -5.83 -0.96 -10.75
C GLY A 105 -7.33 -0.71 -10.93
N LEU A 106 -7.73 0.57 -11.09
CA LEU A 106 -9.14 0.90 -11.34
C LEU A 106 -9.69 0.25 -12.61
N LYS A 107 -8.93 0.20 -13.72
CA LYS A 107 -9.40 -0.44 -14.98
C LYS A 107 -9.86 -1.88 -14.76
N ASN A 108 -9.24 -2.63 -13.86
CA ASN A 108 -9.60 -4.02 -13.58
C ASN A 108 -10.92 -4.15 -12.80
N TRP A 109 -11.33 -3.09 -12.09
CA TRP A 109 -12.43 -3.11 -11.13
C TRP A 109 -13.49 -2.04 -11.38
N GLU A 110 -13.36 -1.19 -12.41
CA GLU A 110 -14.29 -0.07 -12.65
C GLU A 110 -15.72 -0.53 -12.91
N GLU A 111 -15.92 -1.77 -13.38
CA GLU A 111 -17.25 -2.33 -13.56
C GLU A 111 -18.03 -2.51 -12.25
N TYR A 112 -17.33 -2.56 -11.11
CA TYR A 112 -17.92 -2.64 -9.78
C TYR A 112 -18.04 -1.26 -9.10
N ALA A 113 -17.50 -0.21 -9.70
CA ALA A 113 -17.41 1.09 -9.03
C ALA A 113 -18.77 1.81 -9.01
N TYR A 114 -19.14 2.29 -7.81
CA TYR A 114 -20.23 3.23 -7.60
C TYR A 114 -19.79 4.63 -7.99
N ASP A 115 -20.69 5.44 -8.58
CA ASP A 115 -20.38 6.83 -8.91
C ASP A 115 -20.38 7.71 -7.65
N LEU A 116 -19.22 8.18 -7.28
CA LEU A 116 -19.00 9.00 -6.08
C LEU A 116 -19.19 10.51 -6.32
N ALA A 117 -19.44 10.96 -7.55
CA ALA A 117 -19.37 12.38 -7.94
C ALA A 117 -20.20 13.31 -7.03
N ASP A 118 -21.40 12.88 -6.66
CA ASP A 118 -22.34 13.68 -5.85
C ASP A 118 -22.32 13.28 -4.34
N THR A 119 -21.31 12.52 -3.92
CA THR A 119 -21.21 12.08 -2.52
C THR A 119 -20.47 13.10 -1.64
N PRO A 120 -20.77 13.15 -0.33
CA PRO A 120 -20.11 14.08 0.58
C PRO A 120 -18.59 13.94 0.59
N ILE A 121 -18.05 12.71 0.53
CA ILE A 121 -16.60 12.48 0.61
C ILE A 121 -15.81 13.19 -0.52
N VAL A 122 -16.35 13.25 -1.73
CA VAL A 122 -15.69 13.97 -2.84
C VAL A 122 -15.63 15.47 -2.57
N SER A 123 -16.64 16.04 -1.89
CA SER A 123 -16.61 17.44 -1.51
C SER A 123 -15.61 17.77 -0.42
N GLU A 124 -15.16 16.76 0.35
CA GLU A 124 -14.16 16.92 1.41
C GLU A 124 -12.71 16.83 0.89
N LEU A 125 -12.49 16.39 -0.36
CA LEU A 125 -11.14 16.35 -0.95
C LEU A 125 -10.51 17.75 -1.00
N THR A 126 -9.20 17.83 -0.75
CA THR A 126 -8.40 19.09 -0.89
C THR A 126 -8.13 19.45 -2.35
N SER A 127 -8.09 18.45 -3.25
CA SER A 127 -8.00 18.61 -4.70
C SER A 127 -8.80 17.52 -5.40
N GLN A 128 -9.37 17.85 -6.56
CA GLN A 128 -10.04 16.87 -7.43
C GLN A 128 -9.04 15.88 -8.08
N ASP A 129 -7.76 16.13 -8.03
CA ASP A 129 -6.72 15.22 -8.49
C ASP A 129 -6.67 13.93 -7.67
N TYR A 130 -7.25 13.95 -6.46
CA TYR A 130 -7.40 12.77 -5.59
C TYR A 130 -8.65 11.94 -5.92
N ALA A 131 -9.40 12.27 -6.96
CA ALA A 131 -10.54 11.51 -7.46
C ALA A 131 -10.19 10.84 -8.79
N LEU A 132 -10.27 9.51 -8.86
CA LEU A 132 -10.08 8.79 -10.11
C LEU A 132 -11.39 8.74 -10.91
N LYS A 133 -11.26 8.94 -12.21
CA LYS A 133 -12.35 8.77 -13.17
C LYS A 133 -12.26 7.40 -13.82
N GLY A 134 -13.41 6.73 -13.92
CA GLY A 134 -13.57 5.56 -14.76
C GLY A 134 -13.56 5.92 -16.25
N SER A 135 -13.54 4.90 -17.11
CA SER A 135 -13.60 5.05 -18.58
C SER A 135 -14.87 5.73 -19.05
N ASP A 136 -15.97 5.68 -18.28
CA ASP A 136 -17.24 6.35 -18.52
C ASP A 136 -17.27 7.82 -18.04
N GLY A 137 -16.17 8.32 -17.46
CA GLY A 137 -16.01 9.67 -16.95
C GLY A 137 -16.60 9.93 -15.57
N LYS A 138 -17.20 8.93 -14.92
CA LYS A 138 -17.71 9.03 -13.55
C LYS A 138 -16.59 9.00 -12.53
N THR A 139 -16.85 9.52 -11.32
CA THR A 139 -15.92 9.44 -10.21
C THR A 139 -15.99 8.04 -9.59
N ALA A 140 -15.05 7.17 -9.95
CA ALA A 140 -15.06 5.76 -9.58
C ALA A 140 -14.36 5.48 -8.24
N ALA A 141 -13.41 6.33 -7.83
CA ALA A 141 -12.63 6.13 -6.63
C ALA A 141 -12.12 7.45 -6.04
N VAL A 142 -11.77 7.45 -4.75
CA VAL A 142 -11.13 8.57 -4.06
C VAL A 142 -9.89 8.11 -3.32
N ALA A 143 -8.79 8.87 -3.41
CA ALA A 143 -7.60 8.61 -2.62
C ALA A 143 -7.91 8.78 -1.13
N TYR A 144 -7.40 7.85 -0.29
CA TYR A 144 -7.55 7.97 1.15
C TYR A 144 -6.24 8.18 1.90
N ALA A 145 -5.09 8.03 1.22
CA ALA A 145 -3.78 8.26 1.80
C ALA A 145 -2.84 8.89 0.78
N VAL A 146 -1.97 9.79 1.26
CA VAL A 146 -0.76 10.23 0.57
C VAL A 146 0.41 9.76 1.42
N GLU A 147 1.35 9.07 0.80
CA GLU A 147 2.46 8.43 1.50
C GLU A 147 3.79 8.79 0.82
N SER A 148 4.87 8.65 1.58
CA SER A 148 6.22 8.90 1.09
C SER A 148 7.08 7.68 1.32
N TYR A 149 8.03 7.43 0.44
CA TYR A 149 9.07 6.44 0.66
C TYR A 149 10.45 6.98 0.27
N GLY A 150 11.44 6.32 0.81
CA GLY A 150 12.84 6.66 0.64
C GLY A 150 13.74 5.55 1.18
N ILE A 151 14.84 5.97 1.77
CA ILE A 151 15.74 5.08 2.50
C ILE A 151 15.61 5.42 4.00
N ILE A 152 14.91 4.57 4.75
CA ILE A 152 14.84 4.67 6.21
C ILE A 152 16.26 4.43 6.74
N THR A 153 16.70 5.31 7.61
CA THR A 153 18.09 5.38 8.09
C THR A 153 18.12 5.27 9.60
N ASN A 154 18.90 4.33 10.13
CA ASN A 154 19.23 4.26 11.55
C ASN A 154 20.33 5.29 11.84
N VAL A 155 19.96 6.38 12.51
CA VAL A 155 20.82 7.54 12.78
C VAL A 155 21.98 7.13 13.68
N GLU A 156 21.75 6.33 14.71
CA GLU A 156 22.80 5.91 15.66
C GLU A 156 23.87 5.03 14.98
N LEU A 157 23.46 4.13 14.11
CA LEU A 157 24.41 3.29 13.36
C LEU A 157 25.18 4.11 12.33
N LEU A 158 24.52 5.07 11.67
CA LEU A 158 25.17 5.98 10.73
C LEU A 158 26.24 6.83 11.46
N GLU A 159 25.91 7.40 12.61
CA GLU A 159 26.85 8.17 13.44
C GLU A 159 28.00 7.29 13.96
N LYS A 160 27.74 6.06 14.35
CA LYS A 160 28.76 5.08 14.75
C LYS A 160 29.71 4.75 13.60
N ALA A 161 29.23 4.78 12.36
CA ALA A 161 30.08 4.66 11.18
C ALA A 161 30.86 5.95 10.86
N GLY A 162 30.57 7.06 11.53
CA GLY A 162 31.25 8.36 11.38
C GLY A 162 30.61 9.29 10.37
N TYR A 163 29.33 9.09 10.05
CA TYR A 163 28.55 9.89 9.10
C TYR A 163 27.27 10.42 9.72
N THR A 164 26.68 11.40 9.05
CA THR A 164 25.34 11.93 9.31
C THR A 164 24.54 11.95 8.03
N THR A 165 23.24 12.18 8.08
CA THR A 165 22.41 12.34 6.88
C THR A 165 22.82 13.54 6.03
N ASP A 166 23.49 14.52 6.62
CA ASP A 166 24.05 15.68 5.91
C ASP A 166 25.20 15.33 4.96
N ASP A 167 25.83 14.18 5.17
CA ASP A 167 26.90 13.65 4.30
C ASP A 167 26.35 12.90 3.08
N ILE A 168 24.99 12.76 2.95
CA ILE A 168 24.33 12.00 1.88
C ILE A 168 23.34 12.90 1.14
N LYS A 169 23.77 13.52 0.05
CA LYS A 169 22.97 14.45 -0.77
C LYS A 169 22.95 14.10 -2.26
N SER A 170 23.56 12.97 -2.60
CA SER A 170 23.65 12.46 -3.96
C SER A 170 23.85 10.94 -3.97
N PHE A 171 23.70 10.32 -5.13
CA PHE A 171 24.03 8.91 -5.31
C PHE A 171 25.51 8.60 -4.98
N GLU A 172 26.43 9.46 -5.39
CA GLU A 172 27.85 9.28 -5.12
C GLU A 172 28.17 9.36 -3.61
N ASP A 173 27.47 10.22 -2.87
CA ASP A 173 27.61 10.27 -1.42
C ASP A 173 27.07 9.01 -0.75
N LEU A 174 25.85 8.57 -1.15
CA LEU A 174 25.27 7.33 -0.65
C LEU A 174 26.15 6.12 -0.93
N LYS A 175 26.69 6.04 -2.15
CA LYS A 175 27.62 4.98 -2.57
C LYS A 175 28.87 4.97 -1.70
N LYS A 176 29.51 6.13 -1.54
CA LYS A 176 30.70 6.27 -0.70
C LYS A 176 30.43 5.78 0.73
N VAL A 177 29.33 6.21 1.33
CA VAL A 177 28.97 5.82 2.71
C VAL A 177 28.71 4.33 2.80
N ALA A 178 27.91 3.76 1.88
CA ALA A 178 27.55 2.35 1.88
C ALA A 178 28.77 1.44 1.66
N GLU A 179 29.65 1.78 0.72
CA GLU A 179 30.87 1.03 0.45
C GLU A 179 31.88 1.11 1.61
N ASP A 180 32.00 2.26 2.28
CA ASP A 180 32.85 2.41 3.46
C ASP A 180 32.33 1.56 4.64
N ILE A 181 31.01 1.60 4.94
CA ILE A 181 30.39 0.75 5.96
C ILE A 181 30.66 -0.71 5.66
N THR A 182 30.44 -1.14 4.41
CA THR A 182 30.66 -2.52 3.98
C THR A 182 32.13 -2.93 4.15
N SER A 183 33.08 -2.04 3.82
CA SER A 183 34.52 -2.32 3.98
C SER A 183 34.93 -2.50 5.44
N ARG A 184 34.18 -1.92 6.38
CA ARG A 184 34.40 -1.99 7.83
C ARG A 184 33.36 -2.84 8.56
N LYS A 185 32.60 -3.66 7.84
CA LYS A 185 31.48 -4.46 8.39
C LYS A 185 31.90 -5.28 9.63
N ASP A 186 33.06 -5.92 9.57
CA ASP A 186 33.55 -6.75 10.69
C ASP A 186 33.92 -5.90 11.92
N GLU A 187 34.41 -4.68 11.73
CA GLU A 187 34.70 -3.74 12.81
C GLU A 187 33.45 -3.12 13.40
N LEU A 188 32.53 -2.67 12.53
CA LEU A 188 31.31 -1.98 12.91
C LEU A 188 30.26 -2.91 13.51
N GLY A 189 30.21 -4.16 13.03
CA GLY A 189 29.24 -5.17 13.43
C GLY A 189 27.88 -5.10 12.72
N PHE A 190 27.78 -4.31 11.64
CA PHE A 190 26.56 -4.14 10.84
C PHE A 190 26.87 -3.89 9.35
N ALA A 191 25.91 -4.12 8.49
CA ALA A 191 25.98 -3.86 7.06
C ALA A 191 25.44 -2.46 6.70
N ALA A 192 25.64 -2.01 5.46
CA ALA A 192 25.03 -0.78 4.99
C ALA A 192 23.52 -0.96 4.79
N PHE A 193 23.08 -1.94 4.00
CA PHE A 193 21.65 -2.16 3.71
C PHE A 193 21.14 -3.46 4.34
N THR A 194 19.84 -3.47 4.66
CA THR A 194 19.08 -4.71 4.92
C THR A 194 19.05 -5.58 3.67
N SER A 195 18.59 -6.83 3.81
CA SER A 195 18.31 -7.70 2.67
C SER A 195 17.24 -7.14 1.74
N ALA A 196 16.39 -6.25 2.26
CA ALA A 196 15.22 -5.62 1.63
C ALA A 196 14.19 -6.59 1.02
N GLY A 197 14.41 -7.89 1.11
CA GLY A 197 13.50 -8.93 0.64
C GLY A 197 13.29 -8.95 -0.87
N MET A 198 13.48 -10.10 -1.49
CA MET A 198 13.15 -10.31 -2.90
C MET A 198 12.29 -11.56 -3.12
N ASP A 199 11.68 -12.09 -2.07
CA ASP A 199 10.63 -13.07 -2.23
C ASP A 199 9.40 -12.46 -2.92
N GLY A 200 8.51 -13.28 -3.47
CA GLY A 200 7.36 -12.80 -4.25
C GLY A 200 6.38 -11.90 -3.49
N SER A 201 6.45 -11.82 -2.15
CA SER A 201 5.65 -10.93 -1.32
C SER A 201 6.31 -9.58 -1.06
N SER A 202 7.62 -9.45 -1.30
CA SER A 202 8.44 -8.32 -0.87
C SER A 202 9.17 -7.60 -2.00
N ASP A 203 9.32 -8.22 -3.17
CA ASP A 203 10.07 -7.71 -4.33
C ASP A 203 9.49 -6.44 -4.97
N TRP A 204 8.27 -6.03 -4.55
CA TRP A 204 7.65 -4.77 -4.96
C TRP A 204 8.54 -3.55 -4.65
N ARG A 205 9.39 -3.61 -3.62
CA ARG A 205 10.35 -2.55 -3.30
C ARG A 205 11.27 -2.24 -4.46
N PHE A 206 11.64 -3.24 -5.25
CA PHE A 206 12.53 -3.12 -6.41
C PHE A 206 11.75 -2.95 -7.71
N LYS A 207 10.81 -3.85 -8.01
CA LYS A 207 10.09 -3.89 -9.29
C LYS A 207 9.06 -2.78 -9.48
N THR A 208 8.65 -2.09 -8.39
CA THR A 208 7.74 -0.94 -8.44
C THR A 208 8.38 0.31 -7.86
N HIS A 209 8.70 0.34 -6.57
CA HIS A 209 9.14 1.56 -5.89
C HIS A 209 10.52 2.04 -6.37
N LEU A 210 11.52 1.16 -6.43
CA LEU A 210 12.82 1.55 -6.98
C LEU A 210 12.74 1.78 -8.50
N ALA A 211 11.96 0.95 -9.23
CA ALA A 211 11.70 1.11 -10.66
C ALA A 211 10.96 2.42 -11.01
N ASN A 212 10.28 3.04 -10.05
CA ASN A 212 9.69 4.37 -10.19
C ASN A 212 10.72 5.44 -10.52
N MET A 213 11.95 5.31 -10.03
CA MET A 213 12.98 6.32 -10.19
C MET A 213 13.36 6.53 -11.67
N PRO A 214 13.77 5.49 -12.45
CA PRO A 214 14.04 5.66 -13.87
C PRO A 214 12.80 6.11 -14.66
N LEU A 215 11.57 5.69 -14.28
CA LEU A 215 10.34 6.14 -14.92
C LEU A 215 10.11 7.63 -14.70
N TYR A 216 10.25 8.10 -13.45
CA TYR A 216 10.06 9.50 -13.09
C TYR A 216 10.95 10.43 -13.91
N PHE A 217 12.25 10.13 -14.01
CA PHE A 217 13.17 10.99 -14.75
C PHE A 217 12.90 10.94 -16.25
N GLU A 218 12.57 9.77 -16.81
CA GLU A 218 12.19 9.67 -18.22
C GLU A 218 10.89 10.42 -18.54
N TYR A 219 9.88 10.33 -17.66
CA TYR A 219 8.61 11.06 -17.82
C TYR A 219 8.82 12.56 -17.72
N LYS A 220 9.64 13.00 -16.76
CA LYS A 220 9.97 14.41 -16.54
C LYS A 220 10.68 15.01 -17.75
N ASP A 221 11.65 14.31 -18.32
CA ASP A 221 12.38 14.76 -19.51
C ASP A 221 11.48 14.86 -20.74
N ASP A 222 10.55 13.95 -20.88
CA ASP A 222 9.61 13.94 -21.99
C ASP A 222 8.38 14.84 -21.74
N GLY A 223 8.19 15.37 -20.54
CA GLY A 223 7.06 16.25 -20.16
C GLY A 223 5.72 15.54 -20.17
N VAL A 224 5.67 14.27 -19.77
CA VAL A 224 4.48 13.42 -19.78
C VAL A 224 4.23 12.80 -18.41
N SER A 225 3.02 12.27 -18.20
CA SER A 225 2.62 11.55 -16.98
C SER A 225 2.30 10.08 -17.21
N ASP A 226 2.29 9.60 -18.45
CA ASP A 226 2.14 8.21 -18.86
C ASP A 226 2.74 8.01 -20.24
N LYS A 227 3.13 6.78 -20.59
CA LYS A 227 3.73 6.42 -21.89
C LYS A 227 3.30 5.06 -22.35
N ASP A 228 3.09 4.94 -23.66
CA ASP A 228 2.88 3.64 -24.31
C ASP A 228 4.19 2.85 -24.51
N GLU A 229 5.31 3.55 -24.65
CA GLU A 229 6.64 2.97 -24.88
C GLU A 229 7.69 3.70 -24.05
N LEU A 230 8.59 2.96 -23.42
CA LEU A 230 9.73 3.49 -22.70
C LEU A 230 10.98 3.47 -23.57
N LYS A 231 11.86 4.43 -23.32
CA LYS A 231 13.20 4.51 -23.93
C LYS A 231 14.26 3.76 -23.12
N GLY A 232 14.00 3.59 -21.81
CA GLY A 232 14.97 3.03 -20.87
C GLY A 232 16.14 3.94 -20.56
N THR A 233 15.98 5.28 -20.71
CA THR A 233 17.06 6.28 -20.61
C THR A 233 17.84 6.18 -19.31
N TYR A 234 17.17 5.85 -18.20
CA TYR A 234 17.75 5.82 -16.86
C TYR A 234 17.96 4.39 -16.29
N LEU A 235 17.97 3.36 -17.14
CA LEU A 235 18.16 1.98 -16.67
C LEU A 235 19.59 1.70 -16.19
N ASP A 236 20.61 2.40 -16.71
CA ASP A 236 21.97 2.33 -16.14
C ASP A 236 22.03 2.90 -14.72
N ASN A 237 21.28 3.98 -14.44
CA ASN A 237 21.14 4.55 -13.10
C ASN A 237 20.40 3.59 -12.18
N TYR A 238 19.35 2.92 -12.69
CA TYR A 238 18.62 1.89 -11.96
C TYR A 238 19.51 0.70 -11.61
N ARG A 239 20.36 0.25 -12.55
CA ARG A 239 21.35 -0.78 -12.28
C ARG A 239 22.32 -0.38 -11.17
N GLN A 240 22.83 0.84 -11.21
CA GLN A 240 23.80 1.31 -10.23
C GLN A 240 23.25 1.33 -8.81
N ILE A 241 22.03 1.82 -8.59
CA ILE A 241 21.42 1.82 -7.25
C ILE A 241 21.04 0.41 -6.83
N PHE A 242 20.56 -0.45 -7.72
CA PHE A 242 20.28 -1.83 -7.43
C PHE A 242 21.54 -2.61 -7.04
N ASP A 243 22.63 -2.45 -7.80
CA ASP A 243 23.94 -3.01 -7.49
C ASP A 243 24.47 -2.53 -6.13
N LEU A 244 24.25 -1.25 -5.81
CA LEU A 244 24.64 -0.70 -4.52
C LEU A 244 23.94 -1.43 -3.36
N TYR A 245 22.65 -1.70 -3.50
CA TYR A 245 21.87 -2.41 -2.48
C TYR A 245 22.34 -3.85 -2.33
N ILE A 246 22.37 -4.63 -3.41
CA ILE A 246 22.69 -6.07 -3.34
C ILE A 246 24.14 -6.35 -2.91
N ASN A 247 25.08 -5.46 -3.25
CA ASN A 247 26.49 -5.63 -2.91
C ASN A 247 26.84 -5.17 -1.48
N ASN A 248 25.97 -4.38 -0.83
CA ASN A 248 26.23 -3.81 0.49
C ASN A 248 25.17 -4.23 1.53
N SER A 249 24.47 -5.33 1.25
CA SER A 249 23.40 -5.88 2.06
C SER A 249 23.92 -6.79 3.18
N THR A 250 23.07 -7.03 4.18
CA THR A 250 23.25 -8.08 5.20
C THR A 250 23.36 -9.47 4.58
N THR A 251 22.71 -9.69 3.45
CA THR A 251 22.52 -10.98 2.77
C THR A 251 23.14 -10.95 1.37
N PRO A 252 23.88 -11.98 0.96
CA PRO A 252 24.39 -12.09 -0.41
C PRO A 252 23.28 -12.08 -1.46
N GLY A 253 23.54 -11.48 -2.64
CA GLY A 253 22.55 -11.36 -3.70
C GLY A 253 21.89 -12.67 -4.11
N ALA A 254 22.63 -13.78 -4.12
CA ALA A 254 22.11 -15.11 -4.43
C ALA A 254 21.06 -15.64 -3.44
N ASP A 255 21.03 -15.13 -2.23
CA ASP A 255 20.13 -15.59 -1.16
C ASP A 255 18.93 -14.63 -0.95
N LEU A 256 18.91 -13.47 -1.64
CA LEU A 256 17.86 -12.44 -1.47
C LEU A 256 16.47 -12.95 -1.83
N ALA A 257 16.35 -13.86 -2.80
CA ALA A 257 15.06 -14.44 -3.20
C ALA A 257 14.34 -15.22 -2.08
N SER A 258 15.05 -15.58 -1.00
CA SER A 258 14.50 -16.25 0.18
C SER A 258 14.15 -15.29 1.32
N LYS A 259 14.46 -14.01 1.18
CA LYS A 259 14.27 -13.00 2.22
C LYS A 259 12.94 -12.28 2.06
N THR A 260 12.22 -12.18 3.16
CA THR A 260 10.91 -11.54 3.25
C THR A 260 11.03 -10.08 3.73
N ALA A 261 9.90 -9.36 3.70
CA ALA A 261 9.79 -8.03 4.34
C ALA A 261 10.13 -8.11 5.82
N ASP A 262 9.58 -9.11 6.53
CA ASP A 262 9.81 -9.31 7.98
C ASP A 262 11.29 -9.59 8.30
N ASP A 263 12.02 -10.26 7.40
CA ASP A 263 13.47 -10.43 7.54
C ASP A 263 14.18 -9.09 7.50
N SER A 264 13.83 -8.22 6.56
CA SER A 264 14.43 -6.90 6.38
C SER A 264 14.13 -5.96 7.54
N GLU A 265 12.88 -5.95 8.01
CA GLU A 265 12.44 -5.17 9.19
C GLU A 265 13.21 -5.63 10.43
N ARG A 266 13.30 -6.95 10.66
CA ARG A 266 14.05 -7.49 11.79
C ARG A 266 15.54 -7.14 11.72
N GLU A 267 16.18 -7.21 10.56
CA GLU A 267 17.58 -6.84 10.36
C GLU A 267 17.81 -5.36 10.70
N PHE A 268 16.86 -4.49 10.33
CA PHE A 268 16.93 -3.06 10.65
C PHE A 268 16.72 -2.80 12.16
N THR A 269 15.66 -3.35 12.74
CA THR A 269 15.28 -3.13 14.14
C THR A 269 16.25 -3.78 15.13
N SER A 270 16.94 -4.86 14.75
CA SER A 270 18.01 -5.47 15.54
C SER A 270 19.38 -4.79 15.39
N GLY A 271 19.48 -3.74 14.55
CA GLY A 271 20.72 -2.99 14.35
C GLY A 271 21.75 -3.72 13.48
N GLU A 272 21.31 -4.60 12.58
CA GLU A 272 22.18 -5.32 11.64
C GLU A 272 22.50 -4.51 10.38
N ALA A 273 21.74 -3.42 10.10
CA ALA A 273 21.93 -2.55 8.96
C ALA A 273 21.57 -1.09 9.24
N VAL A 274 22.25 -0.17 8.53
CA VAL A 274 22.02 1.28 8.62
C VAL A 274 20.81 1.72 7.80
N PHE A 275 20.62 1.16 6.60
CA PHE A 275 19.69 1.60 5.59
C PHE A 275 18.64 0.53 5.27
N PHE A 276 17.38 0.97 5.19
CA PHE A 276 16.23 0.13 4.84
C PHE A 276 15.33 0.88 3.85
N GLN A 277 15.30 0.49 2.57
CA GLN A 277 14.38 1.09 1.61
C GLN A 277 12.94 0.67 1.94
N ASN A 278 12.17 1.62 2.46
CA ASN A 278 10.75 1.42 2.77
C ASN A 278 10.05 2.79 2.82
N GLY A 279 8.81 2.84 3.26
CA GLY A 279 8.02 4.07 3.27
C GLY A 279 7.43 4.44 4.63
N SER A 280 6.66 5.52 4.64
CA SER A 280 6.03 6.05 5.85
C SER A 280 5.09 5.06 6.55
N TRP A 281 4.56 4.09 5.83
CA TRP A 281 3.75 2.99 6.38
C TRP A 281 4.50 2.07 7.35
N GLU A 282 5.85 2.04 7.30
CA GLU A 282 6.68 1.20 8.15
C GLU A 282 6.88 1.78 9.55
N TYR A 283 6.58 3.06 9.74
CA TYR A 283 6.86 3.79 10.98
C TYR A 283 6.33 3.09 12.24
N ASN A 284 5.05 2.70 12.24
CA ASN A 284 4.44 2.07 13.42
C ASN A 284 5.10 0.74 13.76
N ASN A 285 5.45 -0.08 12.75
CA ASN A 285 6.18 -1.34 12.97
C ASN A 285 7.53 -1.10 13.66
N LEU A 286 8.26 -0.06 13.25
CA LEU A 286 9.55 0.28 13.85
C LEU A 286 9.40 0.77 15.29
N ILE A 287 8.39 1.59 15.58
CA ILE A 287 8.09 2.06 16.94
C ILE A 287 7.64 0.89 17.83
N ASP A 288 6.80 0.01 17.34
CA ASP A 288 6.34 -1.19 18.07
C ASP A 288 7.49 -2.17 18.33
N ALA A 289 8.47 -2.23 17.43
CA ALA A 289 9.73 -2.96 17.65
C ALA A 289 10.67 -2.29 18.67
N GLY A 290 10.32 -1.11 19.21
CA GLY A 290 11.04 -0.41 20.26
C GLY A 290 12.02 0.65 19.76
N MET A 291 12.01 1.02 18.49
CA MET A 291 12.76 2.17 17.98
C MET A 291 12.10 3.50 18.39
N THR A 292 12.86 4.59 18.40
CA THR A 292 12.37 5.94 18.73
C THR A 292 12.56 6.90 17.57
N ASP A 293 11.82 8.02 17.58
CA ASP A 293 11.92 9.06 16.55
C ASP A 293 13.34 9.60 16.36
N GLU A 294 14.14 9.62 17.43
CA GLU A 294 15.53 10.09 17.37
C GLU A 294 16.46 9.09 16.69
N GLN A 295 16.10 7.82 16.67
CA GLN A 295 16.91 6.75 16.06
C GLN A 295 16.65 6.58 14.58
N ILE A 296 15.53 7.08 14.07
CA ILE A 296 15.10 6.85 12.68
C ILE A 296 14.83 8.15 11.93
N THR A 297 15.20 8.17 10.66
CA THR A 297 14.83 9.22 9.72
C THR A 297 14.69 8.62 8.33
N MET A 298 14.31 9.42 7.33
CA MET A 298 14.22 8.98 5.94
C MET A 298 14.98 9.95 5.04
N ILE A 299 15.80 9.43 4.14
CA ILE A 299 16.49 10.20 3.11
C ILE A 299 15.96 9.85 1.72
N PRO A 300 16.06 10.75 0.72
CA PRO A 300 15.66 10.47 -0.64
C PRO A 300 16.43 9.30 -1.27
N ILE A 301 15.82 8.62 -2.25
CA ILE A 301 16.51 7.65 -3.09
C ILE A 301 17.21 8.41 -4.21
N TYR A 302 18.52 8.47 -4.17
CA TYR A 302 19.36 9.05 -5.21
C TYR A 302 19.82 7.99 -6.18
N ILE A 303 19.74 8.27 -7.49
CA ILE A 303 20.17 7.33 -8.56
C ILE A 303 21.20 7.92 -9.51
N GLY A 304 21.79 9.07 -9.21
CA GLY A 304 22.71 9.78 -10.10
C GLY A 304 22.02 10.46 -11.28
N ALA A 305 20.76 10.91 -11.08
CA ALA A 305 19.97 11.56 -12.13
C ALA A 305 19.29 12.82 -11.61
N GLY A 306 19.09 13.79 -12.49
CA GLY A 306 18.42 15.04 -12.20
C GLY A 306 19.21 15.96 -11.25
N ASP A 307 18.47 16.82 -10.53
CA ASP A 307 19.01 17.73 -9.52
C ASP A 307 18.89 17.13 -8.12
N GLU A 308 19.79 16.20 -7.79
CA GLU A 308 19.77 15.45 -6.53
C GLU A 308 19.87 16.37 -5.31
N ALA A 309 20.59 17.49 -5.42
CA ALA A 309 20.73 18.45 -4.32
C ALA A 309 19.38 19.07 -3.90
N ASN A 310 18.40 19.13 -4.81
CA ASN A 310 17.05 19.64 -4.58
C ASN A 310 15.99 18.55 -4.59
N GLN A 311 16.36 17.29 -4.56
CA GLN A 311 15.42 16.18 -4.55
C GLN A 311 14.86 15.95 -3.13
N GLY A 312 13.54 15.79 -3.03
CA GLY A 312 12.81 15.34 -1.84
C GLY A 312 12.54 13.84 -1.84
N LEU A 313 11.71 13.39 -0.91
CA LEU A 313 11.25 12.00 -0.84
C LEU A 313 10.38 11.65 -2.07
N THR A 314 10.16 10.38 -2.27
CA THR A 314 9.25 9.90 -3.31
C THR A 314 7.85 9.88 -2.74
N THR A 315 6.97 10.81 -3.20
CA THR A 315 5.70 11.10 -2.56
C THR A 315 4.54 11.02 -3.55
N GLY A 316 3.43 10.42 -3.12
CA GLY A 316 2.25 10.26 -3.96
C GLY A 316 1.18 9.40 -3.33
N THR A 317 0.28 8.87 -4.18
CA THR A 317 -0.77 7.94 -3.76
C THR A 317 -1.01 6.86 -4.82
N GLU A 318 -1.32 5.66 -4.34
CA GLU A 318 -1.92 4.58 -5.13
C GLU A 318 -3.16 4.03 -4.43
N ASN A 319 -3.48 4.54 -3.24
CA ASN A 319 -4.46 3.99 -2.32
C ASN A 319 -5.81 4.67 -2.53
N TYR A 320 -6.69 4.07 -3.32
CA TYR A 320 -8.00 4.61 -3.64
C TYR A 320 -9.13 3.70 -3.16
N TRP A 321 -10.07 4.25 -2.40
CA TRP A 321 -11.30 3.57 -2.02
C TRP A 321 -12.29 3.53 -3.18
N VAL A 322 -12.86 2.36 -3.40
CA VAL A 322 -13.97 2.09 -4.34
C VAL A 322 -15.15 1.50 -3.57
N VAL A 323 -16.33 2.02 -3.82
CA VAL A 323 -17.59 1.46 -3.29
C VAL A 323 -18.19 0.49 -4.30
N ASN A 324 -18.53 -0.71 -3.86
CA ASN A 324 -19.11 -1.74 -4.72
C ASN A 324 -20.57 -1.39 -5.06
N LYS A 325 -20.84 -1.02 -6.31
CA LYS A 325 -22.21 -0.66 -6.78
C LYS A 325 -23.19 -1.82 -6.77
N ASP A 326 -22.70 -3.07 -6.77
CA ASP A 326 -23.51 -4.27 -6.79
C ASP A 326 -23.89 -4.75 -5.39
N ALA A 327 -23.42 -4.04 -4.34
CA ALA A 327 -23.87 -4.27 -2.96
C ALA A 327 -25.34 -3.86 -2.75
N ASN A 328 -25.93 -4.31 -1.64
CA ASN A 328 -27.29 -3.89 -1.26
C ASN A 328 -27.33 -2.35 -1.11
N PRO A 329 -28.37 -1.65 -1.56
CA PRO A 329 -28.49 -0.19 -1.43
C PRO A 329 -28.31 0.35 -0.01
N ASP A 330 -28.79 -0.38 1.02
CA ASP A 330 -28.59 0.01 2.41
C ASP A 330 -27.13 -0.14 2.85
N ASP A 331 -26.41 -1.16 2.33
CA ASP A 331 -24.99 -1.38 2.59
C ASP A 331 -24.13 -0.33 1.85
N ILE A 332 -24.53 0.09 0.63
CA ILE A 332 -23.89 1.21 -0.09
C ILE A 332 -24.04 2.51 0.72
N ALA A 333 -25.26 2.82 1.20
CA ALA A 333 -25.51 4.01 2.00
C ALA A 333 -24.67 4.00 3.29
N ALA A 334 -24.60 2.88 4.00
CA ALA A 334 -23.78 2.69 5.19
C ALA A 334 -22.27 2.85 4.88
N THR A 335 -21.82 2.35 3.72
CA THR A 335 -20.42 2.47 3.30
C THR A 335 -20.05 3.93 2.99
N LEU A 336 -20.91 4.68 2.31
CA LEU A 336 -20.71 6.10 2.05
C LEU A 336 -20.71 6.93 3.34
N GLU A 337 -21.58 6.59 4.30
CA GLU A 337 -21.59 7.20 5.64
C GLU A 337 -20.28 6.91 6.39
N PHE A 338 -19.82 5.67 6.38
CA PHE A 338 -18.54 5.27 6.97
C PHE A 338 -17.36 6.03 6.37
N MET A 339 -17.24 6.06 5.04
CA MET A 339 -16.15 6.79 4.37
C MET A 339 -16.15 8.27 4.76
N ASN A 340 -17.32 8.91 4.77
CA ASN A 340 -17.42 10.31 5.15
C ASN A 340 -17.10 10.51 6.64
N TRP A 341 -17.56 9.62 7.53
CA TRP A 341 -17.23 9.64 8.95
C TRP A 341 -15.71 9.55 9.17
N MET A 342 -15.01 8.65 8.47
CA MET A 342 -13.56 8.49 8.59
C MET A 342 -12.78 9.77 8.29
N VAL A 343 -13.27 10.64 7.40
CA VAL A 343 -12.54 11.84 6.94
C VAL A 343 -13.06 13.15 7.53
N THR A 344 -14.18 13.11 8.27
CA THR A 344 -14.80 14.32 8.85
C THR A 344 -14.99 14.26 10.36
N ASN A 345 -15.18 13.08 10.94
CA ASN A 345 -15.33 12.89 12.38
C ASN A 345 -13.98 13.00 13.08
N GLU A 346 -13.97 13.54 14.30
CA GLU A 346 -12.73 13.72 15.06
C GLU A 346 -12.03 12.38 15.36
N GLU A 347 -12.79 11.34 15.69
CA GLU A 347 -12.25 10.01 15.98
C GLU A 347 -11.72 9.34 14.71
N GLY A 348 -12.45 9.43 13.58
CA GLY A 348 -12.00 8.92 12.28
C GLY A 348 -10.72 9.57 11.80
N THR A 349 -10.65 10.90 11.82
CA THR A 349 -9.45 11.65 11.39
C THR A 349 -8.26 11.43 12.34
N THR A 350 -8.49 11.29 13.64
CA THR A 350 -7.45 10.92 14.63
C THR A 350 -6.92 9.52 14.34
N PHE A 351 -7.80 8.55 14.10
CA PHE A 351 -7.40 7.19 13.76
C PHE A 351 -6.53 7.14 12.50
N MET A 352 -6.91 7.86 11.45
CA MET A 352 -6.13 7.89 10.21
C MET A 352 -4.74 8.52 10.43
N ALA A 353 -4.62 9.54 11.27
CA ALA A 353 -3.36 10.22 11.53
C ALA A 353 -2.49 9.50 12.56
N ASP A 354 -3.05 9.11 13.71
CA ASP A 354 -2.29 8.63 14.87
C ASP A 354 -2.06 7.11 14.81
N GLU A 355 -3.14 6.33 14.53
CA GLU A 355 -3.04 4.88 14.55
C GLU A 355 -2.51 4.31 13.22
N LEU A 356 -2.88 4.93 12.09
CA LEU A 356 -2.40 4.52 10.78
C LEU A 356 -1.18 5.29 10.29
N GLY A 357 -0.82 6.38 10.96
CA GLY A 357 0.32 7.23 10.57
C GLY A 357 0.18 7.89 9.21
N LEU A 358 -1.05 8.07 8.70
CA LEU A 358 -1.32 8.52 7.34
C LEU A 358 -1.48 10.04 7.24
N THR A 359 -1.14 10.57 6.07
CA THR A 359 -1.64 11.87 5.60
C THR A 359 -2.81 11.61 4.68
N ILE A 360 -3.99 12.13 5.02
CA ILE A 360 -5.20 11.98 4.20
C ILE A 360 -5.46 13.24 3.36
N PRO A 361 -5.87 13.11 2.08
CA PRO A 361 -6.06 14.27 1.19
C PRO A 361 -7.43 14.95 1.39
N PHE A 362 -7.85 15.15 2.65
CA PHE A 362 -9.14 15.72 3.01
C PHE A 362 -8.99 16.97 3.88
N LYS A 363 -10.01 17.85 3.86
CA LYS A 363 -10.00 19.15 4.54
C LYS A 363 -9.82 19.08 6.04
N ASN A 364 -10.29 18.01 6.68
CA ASN A 364 -10.21 17.81 8.13
C ASN A 364 -9.05 16.89 8.54
N ALA A 365 -8.05 16.69 7.65
CA ALA A 365 -6.86 15.91 7.96
C ALA A 365 -6.18 16.44 9.22
N LYS A 366 -5.78 15.54 10.10
CA LYS A 366 -4.94 15.84 11.26
C LYS A 366 -3.47 15.67 10.90
N GLU A 367 -2.61 16.39 11.61
CA GLU A 367 -1.16 16.18 11.49
C GLU A 367 -0.81 14.81 12.04
N SER A 368 -0.08 14.01 11.25
CA SER A 368 0.39 12.70 11.68
C SER A 368 1.59 12.82 12.62
N PRO A 369 1.68 12.05 13.71
CA PRO A 369 2.86 11.98 14.57
C PRO A 369 4.04 11.29 13.88
N ASN A 370 3.83 10.58 12.78
CA ASN A 370 4.81 9.81 12.03
C ASN A 370 6.02 10.67 11.62
N ALA A 371 7.21 10.28 12.10
CA ALA A 371 8.46 11.01 11.86
C ALA A 371 8.82 11.10 10.36
N PHE A 372 8.44 10.11 9.57
CA PHE A 372 8.71 10.10 8.12
C PHE A 372 7.80 11.06 7.36
N VAL A 373 6.54 11.19 7.78
CA VAL A 373 5.60 12.21 7.26
C VAL A 373 6.12 13.60 7.60
N LYS A 374 6.56 13.82 8.84
CA LYS A 374 7.18 15.10 9.27
C LYS A 374 8.42 15.43 8.43
N LYS A 375 9.25 14.42 8.14
CA LYS A 375 10.46 14.59 7.32
C LYS A 375 10.13 14.99 5.87
N ASP A 376 9.11 14.42 5.27
CA ASP A 376 8.64 14.81 3.92
C ASP A 376 8.16 16.26 3.88
N LEU A 377 7.38 16.67 4.90
CA LEU A 377 6.93 18.06 5.05
C LEU A 377 8.10 19.03 5.28
N GLU A 378 9.10 18.64 6.08
CA GLU A 378 10.32 19.43 6.33
C GLU A 378 11.08 19.66 5.00
N LEU A 379 11.38 18.59 4.27
CA LEU A 379 12.07 18.69 2.97
C LEU A 379 11.31 19.55 1.97
N THR A 380 9.98 19.43 1.93
CA THR A 380 9.12 20.26 1.09
C THR A 380 9.19 21.74 1.52
N ALA A 381 9.19 22.03 2.82
CA ALA A 381 9.33 23.39 3.35
C ALA A 381 10.72 24.00 3.06
N GLU A 382 11.76 23.17 2.98
CA GLU A 382 13.11 23.57 2.54
C GLU A 382 13.21 23.82 1.03
N GLY A 383 12.14 23.59 0.26
CA GLY A 383 12.07 23.78 -1.18
C GLY A 383 12.58 22.58 -1.99
N LYS A 384 12.74 21.40 -1.37
CA LYS A 384 13.04 20.18 -2.11
C LYS A 384 11.84 19.76 -2.96
N THR A 385 12.13 19.16 -4.10
CA THR A 385 11.11 18.69 -5.05
C THR A 385 10.84 17.21 -4.83
N PRO A 386 9.62 16.81 -4.40
CA PRO A 386 9.27 15.40 -4.29
C PRO A 386 9.36 14.68 -5.64
N VAL A 387 9.75 13.42 -5.60
CA VAL A 387 9.67 12.51 -6.76
C VAL A 387 8.25 11.93 -6.80
N SER A 388 7.52 12.17 -7.87
CA SER A 388 6.14 11.68 -8.01
C SER A 388 6.08 10.17 -8.18
N TRP A 389 5.02 9.56 -7.68
CA TRP A 389 4.71 8.16 -7.92
C TRP A 389 4.19 7.95 -9.34
N ASN A 390 4.97 7.28 -10.17
CA ASN A 390 4.58 6.89 -11.53
C ASN A 390 4.29 5.39 -11.64
N PHE A 391 4.64 4.59 -10.63
CA PHE A 391 4.36 3.16 -10.65
C PHE A 391 2.86 2.81 -10.73
N PRO A 392 1.89 3.65 -10.30
CA PRO A 392 0.48 3.41 -10.59
C PRO A 392 0.13 3.42 -12.09
N THR A 393 1.03 3.88 -12.97
CA THR A 393 0.87 3.84 -14.43
C THR A 393 1.54 2.62 -15.10
N MET A 394 2.24 1.78 -14.33
CA MET A 394 2.84 0.53 -14.82
C MET A 394 1.76 -0.37 -15.42
N PRO A 395 2.01 -0.99 -16.60
CA PRO A 395 0.93 -1.47 -17.47
C PRO A 395 0.11 -2.64 -16.91
N SER A 396 0.74 -3.54 -16.14
CA SER A 396 0.07 -4.73 -15.61
C SER A 396 0.87 -5.38 -14.46
N GLU A 397 0.24 -6.30 -13.74
CA GLU A 397 0.94 -7.15 -12.77
C GLU A 397 1.90 -8.14 -13.47
N GLU A 398 1.58 -8.58 -14.68
CA GLU A 398 2.45 -9.43 -15.50
C GLU A 398 3.76 -8.74 -15.80
N TRP A 399 3.73 -7.45 -16.17
CA TRP A 399 4.93 -6.65 -16.37
C TRP A 399 5.76 -6.55 -15.09
N LYS A 400 5.14 -6.19 -13.98
CA LYS A 400 5.81 -6.07 -12.66
C LYS A 400 6.48 -7.39 -12.28
N ASN A 401 5.76 -8.50 -12.43
CA ASN A 401 6.28 -9.83 -12.11
C ASN A 401 7.44 -10.25 -13.05
N GLY A 402 7.35 -9.89 -14.32
CA GLY A 402 8.43 -10.12 -15.30
C GLY A 402 9.70 -9.37 -14.94
N VAL A 403 9.58 -8.08 -14.57
CA VAL A 403 10.71 -7.27 -14.09
C VAL A 403 11.26 -7.82 -12.77
N GLY A 404 10.40 -8.18 -11.82
CA GLY A 404 10.80 -8.77 -10.54
C GLY A 404 11.57 -10.07 -10.70
N ALA A 405 11.11 -10.97 -11.56
CA ALA A 405 11.79 -12.23 -11.85
C ALA A 405 13.18 -11.99 -12.49
N ALA A 406 13.28 -11.03 -13.42
CA ALA A 406 14.55 -10.67 -14.06
C ALA A 406 15.54 -10.05 -13.05
N LEU A 407 15.06 -9.16 -12.16
CA LEU A 407 15.88 -8.58 -11.08
C LEU A 407 16.38 -9.64 -10.10
N THR A 408 15.54 -10.60 -9.75
CA THR A 408 15.90 -11.71 -8.86
C THR A 408 16.99 -12.59 -9.50
N ALA A 409 16.86 -12.89 -10.80
CA ALA A 409 17.89 -13.63 -11.54
C ALA A 409 19.21 -12.83 -11.63
N TYR A 410 19.12 -11.52 -11.85
CA TYR A 410 20.28 -10.65 -11.87
C TYR A 410 20.96 -10.56 -10.48
N ALA A 411 20.21 -10.43 -9.42
CA ALA A 411 20.77 -10.41 -8.07
C ALA A 411 21.53 -11.70 -7.72
N ALA A 412 21.00 -12.84 -8.20
CA ALA A 412 21.65 -14.15 -7.99
C ALA A 412 22.94 -14.34 -8.82
N ASP A 413 23.00 -13.75 -10.00
CA ASP A 413 24.16 -13.81 -10.92
C ASP A 413 24.27 -12.48 -11.70
N PRO A 414 25.00 -11.47 -11.18
CA PRO A 414 25.03 -10.10 -11.70
C PRO A 414 25.92 -9.97 -12.97
N THR A 415 25.51 -10.65 -14.02
CA THR A 415 26.14 -10.58 -15.36
C THR A 415 25.43 -9.57 -16.26
N ASP A 416 26.14 -9.05 -17.28
CA ASP A 416 25.54 -8.17 -18.28
C ASP A 416 24.38 -8.85 -19.02
N ALA A 417 24.47 -10.15 -19.29
CA ALA A 417 23.40 -10.91 -19.95
C ALA A 417 22.12 -10.95 -19.10
N ASN A 418 22.23 -11.09 -17.78
CA ASN A 418 21.08 -11.04 -16.88
C ASN A 418 20.54 -9.61 -16.74
N TRP A 419 21.41 -8.59 -16.80
CA TRP A 419 20.94 -7.21 -16.86
C TRP A 419 20.23 -6.88 -18.18
N ASP A 420 20.72 -7.36 -19.31
CA ASP A 420 20.01 -7.23 -20.60
C ASP A 420 18.61 -7.86 -20.54
N ALA A 421 18.43 -8.93 -19.79
CA ALA A 421 17.10 -9.51 -19.53
C ALA A 421 16.21 -8.58 -18.69
N VAL A 422 16.77 -7.86 -17.70
CA VAL A 422 16.02 -6.82 -16.95
C VAL A 422 15.62 -5.69 -17.89
N VAL A 423 16.52 -5.19 -18.73
CA VAL A 423 16.24 -4.14 -19.73
C VAL A 423 15.12 -4.56 -20.67
N SER A 424 15.18 -5.78 -21.22
CA SER A 424 14.12 -6.30 -22.10
C SER A 424 12.78 -6.47 -21.37
N ALA A 425 12.77 -7.03 -20.16
CA ALA A 425 11.54 -7.14 -19.36
C ALA A 425 10.94 -5.75 -19.07
N PHE A 426 11.79 -4.76 -18.80
CA PHE A 426 11.37 -3.40 -18.48
C PHE A 426 10.82 -2.66 -19.71
N VAL A 427 11.56 -2.64 -20.83
CA VAL A 427 11.23 -1.83 -22.02
C VAL A 427 10.30 -2.57 -22.98
N ASP A 428 10.72 -3.76 -23.45
CA ASP A 428 9.91 -4.53 -24.42
C ASP A 428 8.64 -5.08 -23.78
N GLY A 429 8.74 -5.54 -22.51
CA GLY A 429 7.60 -5.98 -21.72
C GLY A 429 6.59 -4.86 -21.50
N TRP A 430 7.04 -3.63 -21.19
CA TRP A 430 6.15 -2.46 -21.05
C TRP A 430 5.31 -2.23 -22.30
N LYS A 431 5.98 -2.17 -23.45
CA LYS A 431 5.30 -1.97 -24.73
C LYS A 431 4.28 -3.07 -25.03
N ALA A 432 4.68 -4.33 -24.80
CA ALA A 432 3.81 -5.48 -25.06
C ALA A 432 2.54 -5.43 -24.19
N GLU A 433 2.67 -5.13 -22.90
CA GLU A 433 1.54 -5.04 -21.97
C GLU A 433 0.65 -3.82 -22.23
N LYS A 434 1.21 -2.66 -22.58
CA LYS A 434 0.43 -1.49 -23.00
C LYS A 434 -0.38 -1.76 -24.27
N GLU A 435 0.11 -2.58 -25.20
CA GLU A 435 -0.63 -2.99 -26.40
C GLU A 435 -1.81 -3.92 -26.07
N LEU A 436 -1.66 -4.79 -25.04
CA LEU A 436 -2.73 -5.70 -24.60
C LEU A 436 -3.84 -5.00 -23.82
N THR A 437 -3.55 -3.86 -23.20
CA THR A 437 -4.48 -3.12 -22.33
C THR A 437 -5.18 -1.95 -23.03
N LYS A 438 -4.94 -1.75 -24.34
CA LYS A 438 -5.64 -0.79 -25.20
C LYS A 438 -6.99 -1.34 -25.65
#